data_39089bdb565059286b57a2f0b7879573
#
_entry.id   39089bdb565059286b57a2f0b7879573
#
_cell.length_a   1.000
_cell.length_b   1.000
_cell.length_c   1.000
_cell.angle_alpha   90.00
_cell.angle_beta   90.00
_cell.angle_gamma   90.00
#
_symmetry.space_group_name_H-M   'P 1'
#
loop_
_entity.id
_entity.type
_entity.pdbx_description
1 polymer ?
#
loop_
_entity_poly.entity_id
_entity_poly.type
_entity_poly.pdbx_seq_one_letter_code
_entity_poly.pdbx_strand_id
1 'polypeptide(L)'
;MLTSLRARTVLAIALLPLLARSVAAAELEKPPVLTAQDCAPAALLSGPGFSVDPRVPTNGLNTEFTIQSDAGTFQALGAETLALRVSEIPAIVQLDHDSKAETFITAMGSTALRPIESAAQMITSPVQTVEGLPGGIDRFFDRVETGAQAVAAAATNSNADVSARGEQVAQMSGGIAANALGYNLELRTLARQLHVDPYTSNPVLAKKLADFAQVAFVGHVATNALISVAVPASFAITATNITRDLVYDTPAADLIVQNTTNLQALGITDDAIRAFQQAPGFTLSMRTDFVDALQKLAGVTGQSDVVALAATAKTADQGLFLVRALRMLVRYQQDVAPLAALTARGTVIATDANGALFVPAPVDYVSWTERVSRFAQRDDLVAPQRSVWLSGRMTPRAKAEFEALGWSVRERATSRP
;
A
#
# COMPACT_ATOMS: atom_id res chain seq x y z
N MET A 1 -12.57 -67.31 67.77
CA MET A 1 -12.01 -67.71 66.49
C MET A 1 -12.66 -66.84 65.38
N LEU A 2 -11.94 -65.79 64.99
CA LEU A 2 -12.42 -64.86 63.96
C LEU A 2 -11.27 -64.67 63.03
N THR A 3 -11.37 -65.17 61.80
CA THR A 3 -10.41 -65.09 60.73
C THR A 3 -10.73 -63.85 59.96
N SER A 4 -9.83 -62.86 59.91
CA SER A 4 -9.91 -61.63 59.16
C SER A 4 -9.47 -61.81 57.70
N LEU A 5 -10.37 -61.56 56.74
CA LEU A 5 -10.11 -61.61 55.35
C LEU A 5 -9.60 -60.18 54.92
N ARG A 6 -8.35 -60.07 54.50
CA ARG A 6 -7.78 -58.84 53.95
C ARG A 6 -8.08 -58.78 52.43
N ALA A 7 -8.91 -57.86 52.01
CA ALA A 7 -9.11 -57.53 50.63
C ALA A 7 -7.91 -56.72 50.08
N ARG A 8 -7.25 -57.28 49.08
CA ARG A 8 -6.20 -56.56 48.32
C ARG A 8 -6.90 -55.79 47.11
N THR A 9 -6.96 -54.51 47.26
CA THR A 9 -7.40 -53.63 46.10
C THR A 9 -6.24 -53.49 45.12
N VAL A 10 -6.40 -54.06 43.93
CA VAL A 10 -5.45 -53.90 42.84
C VAL A 10 -5.86 -52.64 42.11
N LEU A 11 -5.03 -51.59 42.21
CA LEU A 11 -5.18 -50.33 41.48
C LEU A 11 -4.66 -50.53 40.05
N ALA A 12 -5.55 -50.72 39.09
CA ALA A 12 -5.21 -50.77 37.67
C ALA A 12 -4.98 -49.31 37.15
N ILE A 13 -3.70 -48.95 37.00
CA ILE A 13 -3.31 -47.70 36.30
C ILE A 13 -3.49 -47.95 34.82
N ALA A 14 -4.55 -47.38 34.24
CA ALA A 14 -4.76 -47.33 32.82
C ALA A 14 -3.75 -46.32 32.20
N LEU A 15 -2.68 -46.81 31.59
CA LEU A 15 -1.80 -46.04 30.74
C LEU A 15 -2.58 -45.67 29.49
N LEU A 16 -3.11 -44.43 29.40
CA LEU A 16 -3.52 -43.85 28.14
C LEU A 16 -2.27 -43.64 27.28
N PRO A 17 -2.19 -44.20 26.05
CA PRO A 17 -1.13 -43.83 25.13
C PRO A 17 -1.34 -42.37 24.76
N LEU A 18 -0.44 -41.47 25.19
CA LEU A 18 -0.27 -40.16 24.59
C LEU A 18 0.14 -40.42 23.14
N LEU A 19 -0.85 -40.34 22.23
CA LEU A 19 -0.59 -40.24 20.80
C LEU A 19 0.09 -38.88 20.57
N ALA A 20 1.41 -38.86 20.73
CA ALA A 20 2.24 -37.81 20.18
C ALA A 20 1.99 -37.82 18.67
N ARG A 21 1.05 -36.96 18.21
CA ARG A 21 0.99 -36.58 16.80
C ARG A 21 2.37 -35.97 16.52
N SER A 22 3.24 -36.76 15.89
CA SER A 22 4.38 -36.22 15.20
C SER A 22 3.78 -35.28 14.13
N VAL A 23 3.85 -33.98 14.41
CA VAL A 23 3.62 -32.96 13.38
C VAL A 23 4.78 -33.19 12.40
N ALA A 24 4.53 -34.02 11.39
CA ALA A 24 5.41 -34.10 10.24
C ALA A 24 5.59 -32.65 9.77
N ALA A 25 6.83 -32.17 9.72
CA ALA A 25 7.11 -30.83 9.22
C ALA A 25 6.40 -30.67 7.88
N ALA A 26 5.42 -29.78 7.84
CA ALA A 26 4.59 -29.64 6.65
C ALA A 26 5.51 -29.29 5.48
N GLU A 27 5.49 -30.10 4.43
CA GLU A 27 6.32 -29.89 3.26
C GLU A 27 6.00 -28.51 2.64
N LEU A 28 6.96 -27.64 2.53
CA LEU A 28 6.81 -26.28 2.00
C LEU A 28 6.47 -26.30 0.51
N GLU A 29 5.67 -25.34 0.08
CA GLU A 29 5.34 -25.14 -1.31
C GLU A 29 6.34 -24.22 -2.01
N LYS A 30 6.65 -24.53 -3.26
CA LYS A 30 7.27 -23.57 -4.17
C LYS A 30 6.17 -22.68 -4.76
N PRO A 31 6.33 -21.34 -4.76
CA PRO A 31 5.36 -20.46 -5.41
C PRO A 31 5.11 -20.87 -6.85
N PRO A 32 3.85 -21.11 -7.27
CA PRO A 32 3.55 -21.58 -8.61
C PRO A 32 3.61 -20.46 -9.63
N VAL A 33 3.69 -20.83 -10.91
CA VAL A 33 3.39 -19.96 -12.04
C VAL A 33 1.96 -20.25 -12.46
N LEU A 34 1.11 -19.23 -12.44
CA LEU A 34 -0.32 -19.32 -12.76
C LEU A 34 -0.58 -18.84 -14.19
N THR A 35 -1.82 -19.03 -14.66
CA THR A 35 -2.30 -18.39 -15.88
C THR A 35 -2.98 -17.05 -15.52
N ALA A 36 -2.84 -16.04 -16.37
CA ALA A 36 -3.42 -14.73 -16.10
C ALA A 36 -4.95 -14.79 -15.91
N GLN A 37 -5.63 -15.67 -16.65
CA GLN A 37 -7.08 -15.88 -16.59
C GLN A 37 -7.55 -16.42 -15.22
N ASP A 38 -6.69 -17.16 -14.51
CA ASP A 38 -7.00 -17.66 -13.16
C ASP A 38 -6.80 -16.59 -12.08
N CYS A 39 -6.11 -15.48 -12.43
CA CYS A 39 -5.70 -14.45 -11.48
C CYS A 39 -6.53 -13.16 -11.58
N ALA A 40 -7.03 -12.82 -12.76
CA ALA A 40 -7.74 -11.57 -12.98
C ALA A 40 -8.87 -11.70 -14.03
N PRO A 41 -9.90 -10.84 -13.96
CA PRO A 41 -10.95 -10.76 -14.97
C PRO A 41 -10.39 -10.43 -16.36
N ALA A 42 -10.99 -10.98 -17.41
CA ALA A 42 -10.55 -10.81 -18.81
C ALA A 42 -10.40 -9.31 -19.21
N ALA A 43 -11.24 -8.43 -18.70
CA ALA A 43 -11.16 -7.00 -18.94
C ALA A 43 -9.88 -6.31 -18.43
N LEU A 44 -9.16 -6.96 -17.50
CA LEU A 44 -7.86 -6.49 -17.00
C LEU A 44 -6.67 -7.15 -17.72
N LEU A 45 -6.92 -8.17 -18.57
CA LEU A 45 -5.87 -8.93 -19.21
C LEU A 45 -5.55 -8.47 -20.63
N SER A 46 -6.50 -7.81 -21.28
CA SER A 46 -6.28 -7.22 -22.60
C SER A 46 -7.29 -6.10 -22.88
N GLY A 47 -6.87 -5.14 -23.66
CA GLY A 47 -7.69 -4.01 -24.09
C GLY A 47 -6.99 -3.17 -25.15
N PRO A 48 -7.57 -2.05 -25.57
CA PRO A 48 -6.94 -1.15 -26.50
C PRO A 48 -5.57 -0.68 -26.00
N GLY A 49 -4.51 -1.00 -26.75
CA GLY A 49 -3.14 -0.57 -26.46
C GLY A 49 -2.44 -1.34 -25.34
N PHE A 50 -3.01 -2.46 -24.83
CA PHE A 50 -2.30 -3.28 -23.85
C PHE A 50 -2.68 -4.77 -23.88
N SER A 51 -1.79 -5.61 -23.40
CA SER A 51 -2.03 -7.00 -23.06
C SER A 51 -1.20 -7.42 -21.84
N VAL A 52 -1.69 -8.38 -21.07
CA VAL A 52 -0.98 -8.96 -19.93
C VAL A 52 -0.37 -10.30 -20.35
N ASP A 53 0.87 -10.55 -19.93
CA ASP A 53 1.52 -11.82 -20.20
C ASP A 53 0.68 -12.97 -19.65
N PRO A 54 0.48 -14.08 -20.42
CA PRO A 54 -0.37 -15.18 -20.00
C PRO A 54 0.19 -15.98 -18.82
N ARG A 55 1.51 -15.92 -18.58
CA ARG A 55 2.20 -16.58 -17.47
C ARG A 55 2.43 -15.57 -16.33
N VAL A 56 1.86 -15.87 -15.18
CA VAL A 56 1.92 -15.02 -13.98
C VAL A 56 2.67 -15.74 -12.87
N PRO A 57 3.95 -15.43 -12.65
CA PRO A 57 4.68 -15.91 -11.49
C PRO A 57 4.02 -15.47 -10.19
N THR A 58 4.28 -16.21 -9.11
CA THR A 58 3.91 -15.80 -7.77
C THR A 58 5.14 -15.77 -6.87
N ASN A 59 5.16 -14.90 -5.87
CA ASN A 59 6.24 -14.84 -4.88
C ASN A 59 5.86 -15.48 -3.53
N GLY A 60 4.74 -16.20 -3.51
CA GLY A 60 4.21 -16.85 -2.31
C GLY A 60 3.24 -15.99 -1.49
N LEU A 61 3.08 -14.71 -1.85
CA LEU A 61 2.08 -13.79 -1.28
C LEU A 61 1.24 -13.11 -2.37
N ASN A 62 1.85 -12.79 -3.50
CA ASN A 62 1.20 -12.07 -4.58
C ASN A 62 1.54 -12.68 -5.94
N THR A 63 0.65 -12.42 -6.89
CA THR A 63 0.89 -12.59 -8.33
C THR A 63 1.73 -11.45 -8.86
N GLU A 64 2.56 -11.72 -9.86
CA GLU A 64 3.46 -10.75 -10.51
C GLU A 64 3.07 -10.64 -11.98
N PHE A 65 2.34 -9.57 -12.33
CA PHE A 65 1.88 -9.34 -13.69
C PHE A 65 2.85 -8.49 -14.48
N THR A 66 3.06 -8.87 -15.74
CA THR A 66 3.75 -8.05 -16.74
C THR A 66 2.72 -7.58 -17.76
N ILE A 67 2.61 -6.27 -17.93
CA ILE A 67 1.69 -5.60 -18.84
C ILE A 67 2.51 -5.06 -20.01
N GLN A 68 2.25 -5.55 -21.21
CA GLN A 68 2.80 -5.00 -22.45
C GLN A 68 1.83 -3.95 -22.98
N SER A 69 2.31 -2.75 -23.30
CA SER A 69 1.48 -1.69 -23.87
C SER A 69 2.22 -0.84 -24.87
N ASP A 70 1.47 -0.05 -25.64
CA ASP A 70 2.02 0.92 -26.59
C ASP A 70 2.88 1.99 -25.89
N ALA A 71 2.65 2.20 -24.59
CA ALA A 71 3.39 3.13 -23.74
C ALA A 71 4.59 2.50 -23.01
N GLY A 72 4.88 1.23 -23.28
CA GLY A 72 5.96 0.47 -22.65
C GLY A 72 5.48 -0.71 -21.80
N THR A 73 6.42 -1.35 -21.11
CA THR A 73 6.15 -2.50 -20.24
C THR A 73 5.99 -2.04 -18.80
N PHE A 74 4.91 -2.48 -18.15
CA PHE A 74 4.65 -2.19 -16.74
C PHE A 74 4.64 -3.48 -15.92
N GLN A 75 5.05 -3.37 -14.66
CA GLN A 75 4.93 -4.44 -13.68
C GLN A 75 3.83 -4.11 -12.68
N ALA A 76 3.08 -5.13 -12.26
CA ALA A 76 2.06 -4.96 -11.24
C ALA A 76 2.08 -6.12 -10.24
N LEU A 77 2.24 -5.80 -8.97
CA LEU A 77 2.24 -6.75 -7.88
C LEU A 77 0.82 -6.88 -7.32
N GLY A 78 0.19 -8.02 -7.58
CA GLY A 78 -1.18 -8.32 -7.20
C GLY A 78 -2.25 -7.73 -8.14
N ALA A 79 -3.43 -8.34 -8.13
CA ALA A 79 -4.54 -8.02 -9.03
C ALA A 79 -5.08 -6.59 -8.84
N GLU A 80 -5.02 -6.03 -7.63
CA GLU A 80 -5.45 -4.64 -7.39
C GLU A 80 -4.47 -3.63 -8.03
N THR A 81 -3.16 -3.91 -7.99
CA THR A 81 -2.16 -3.07 -8.66
C THR A 81 -2.23 -3.23 -10.18
N LEU A 82 -2.53 -4.45 -10.67
CA LEU A 82 -2.85 -4.67 -12.09
C LEU A 82 -4.01 -3.77 -12.53
N ALA A 83 -5.12 -3.76 -11.80
CA ALA A 83 -6.28 -2.92 -12.12
C ALA A 83 -5.90 -1.43 -12.15
N LEU A 84 -5.08 -0.98 -11.21
CA LEU A 84 -4.56 0.39 -11.20
C LEU A 84 -3.74 0.70 -12.44
N ARG A 85 -2.75 -0.12 -12.77
CA ARG A 85 -1.86 0.11 -13.92
C ARG A 85 -2.61 0.10 -15.25
N VAL A 86 -3.52 -0.89 -15.42
CA VAL A 86 -4.37 -0.98 -16.61
C VAL A 86 -5.26 0.28 -16.76
N SER A 87 -5.79 0.80 -15.64
CA SER A 87 -6.62 2.01 -15.68
C SER A 87 -5.84 3.28 -16.09
N GLU A 88 -4.54 3.30 -15.92
CA GLU A 88 -3.66 4.43 -16.25
C GLU A 88 -3.21 4.45 -17.72
N ILE A 89 -3.23 3.31 -18.42
CA ILE A 89 -2.72 3.18 -19.79
C ILE A 89 -3.41 4.12 -20.78
N PRO A 90 -4.75 4.23 -20.84
CA PRO A 90 -5.40 5.14 -21.75
C PRO A 90 -4.99 6.59 -21.58
N ALA A 91 -4.79 7.04 -20.34
CA ALA A 91 -4.30 8.39 -20.06
C ALA A 91 -2.86 8.60 -20.57
N ILE A 92 -1.98 7.60 -20.37
CA ILE A 92 -0.61 7.65 -20.87
C ILE A 92 -0.58 7.71 -22.40
N VAL A 93 -1.38 6.89 -23.09
CA VAL A 93 -1.48 6.87 -24.55
C VAL A 93 -2.04 8.19 -25.07
N GLN A 94 -3.07 8.73 -24.41
CA GLN A 94 -3.63 10.02 -24.77
C GLN A 94 -2.60 11.15 -24.67
N LEU A 95 -1.87 11.21 -23.56
CA LEU A 95 -0.81 12.20 -23.37
C LEU A 95 0.34 12.04 -24.38
N ASP A 96 0.67 10.81 -24.78
CA ASP A 96 1.64 10.56 -25.86
C ASP A 96 1.17 11.07 -27.22
N HIS A 97 -0.09 10.86 -27.52
CA HIS A 97 -0.69 11.38 -28.75
C HIS A 97 -0.69 12.90 -28.76
N ASP A 98 -1.15 13.52 -27.69
CA ASP A 98 -1.32 14.97 -27.59
C ASP A 98 0.04 15.70 -27.47
N SER A 99 1.08 15.06 -26.92
CA SER A 99 2.44 15.61 -26.90
C SER A 99 3.04 15.81 -28.30
N LYS A 100 2.53 15.10 -29.30
CA LYS A 100 2.91 15.23 -30.72
C LYS A 100 2.09 16.25 -31.47
N ALA A 101 1.02 16.80 -30.85
CA ALA A 101 0.18 17.80 -31.47
C ALA A 101 0.92 19.14 -31.68
N GLU A 102 0.66 19.81 -32.77
CA GLU A 102 1.29 21.11 -33.13
C GLU A 102 1.08 22.16 -32.03
N THR A 103 -0.09 22.18 -31.41
CA THR A 103 -0.42 23.08 -30.29
C THR A 103 0.52 22.88 -29.09
N PHE A 104 0.83 21.64 -28.74
CA PHE A 104 1.73 21.31 -27.66
C PHE A 104 3.18 21.68 -28.02
N ILE A 105 3.62 21.30 -29.20
CA ILE A 105 4.97 21.62 -29.71
C ILE A 105 5.18 23.14 -29.82
N THR A 106 4.20 23.88 -30.26
CA THR A 106 4.24 25.34 -30.38
C THR A 106 4.28 25.98 -28.97
N ALA A 107 3.49 25.48 -28.02
CA ALA A 107 3.50 25.95 -26.63
C ALA A 107 4.86 25.68 -25.97
N MET A 108 5.46 24.53 -26.22
CA MET A 108 6.82 24.20 -25.75
C MET A 108 7.89 25.11 -26.34
N GLY A 109 7.82 25.39 -27.66
CA GLY A 109 8.79 26.23 -28.39
C GLY A 109 8.76 27.70 -27.97
N SER A 110 7.62 28.21 -27.50
CA SER A 110 7.46 29.57 -26.98
C SER A 110 8.01 29.75 -25.55
N THR A 111 8.24 28.66 -24.85
CA THR A 111 8.78 28.64 -23.48
C THR A 111 10.24 28.21 -23.55
N ALA A 112 11.17 29.17 -23.38
CA ALA A 112 12.55 28.83 -23.09
C ALA A 112 12.60 28.10 -21.73
N LEU A 113 12.40 26.78 -21.77
CA LEU A 113 12.33 25.90 -20.59
C LEU A 113 13.67 25.95 -19.85
N ARG A 114 13.75 26.79 -18.84
CA ARG A 114 14.69 26.51 -17.74
C ARG A 114 14.05 25.39 -16.91
N PRO A 115 14.75 24.26 -16.73
CA PRO A 115 14.19 23.18 -15.93
C PRO A 115 13.89 23.72 -14.52
N ILE A 116 12.62 23.71 -14.13
CA ILE A 116 12.25 23.89 -12.72
C ILE A 116 12.41 22.49 -12.07
N GLU A 117 13.65 21.99 -12.07
CA GLU A 117 14.00 20.69 -11.47
C GLU A 117 13.63 20.64 -9.99
N SER A 118 13.65 21.79 -9.30
CA SER A 118 13.36 21.85 -7.86
C SER A 118 11.87 21.72 -7.50
N ALA A 119 10.93 22.18 -8.35
CA ALA A 119 9.50 22.05 -8.06
C ALA A 119 8.97 20.64 -8.35
N ALA A 120 9.46 20.00 -9.41
CA ALA A 120 9.13 18.61 -9.74
C ALA A 120 9.70 17.64 -8.68
N GLN A 121 10.88 17.92 -8.11
CA GLN A 121 11.49 17.10 -7.08
C GLN A 121 10.78 17.17 -5.70
N MET A 122 10.07 18.26 -5.40
CA MET A 122 9.28 18.35 -4.15
C MET A 122 7.94 17.62 -4.24
N ILE A 123 7.40 17.41 -5.43
CA ILE A 123 6.05 16.82 -5.62
C ILE A 123 6.15 15.38 -6.08
N THR A 124 7.13 15.07 -6.90
CA THR A 124 7.51 13.73 -7.27
C THR A 124 8.76 13.37 -6.50
N SER A 125 8.64 12.81 -5.29
CA SER A 125 9.71 11.95 -4.83
C SER A 125 9.94 10.95 -5.94
N PRO A 126 11.11 10.90 -6.60
CA PRO A 126 11.34 9.90 -7.61
C PRO A 126 11.20 8.56 -6.90
N VAL A 127 10.13 7.86 -7.18
CA VAL A 127 10.14 6.42 -7.00
C VAL A 127 11.22 5.98 -7.97
N GLN A 128 12.45 5.91 -7.47
CA GLN A 128 13.53 5.28 -8.22
C GLN A 128 13.03 3.89 -8.49
N THR A 129 12.64 3.68 -9.71
CA THR A 129 12.38 2.37 -10.27
C THR A 129 13.72 1.65 -10.16
N VAL A 130 13.91 0.92 -9.07
CA VAL A 130 15.00 -0.04 -9.00
C VAL A 130 14.55 -1.14 -9.95
N GLU A 131 15.00 -1.03 -11.18
CA GLU A 131 14.87 -2.09 -12.16
C GLU A 131 15.33 -3.40 -11.51
N GLY A 132 14.44 -4.38 -11.49
CA GLY A 132 14.84 -5.77 -11.36
C GLY A 132 14.91 -6.36 -9.97
N LEU A 133 14.00 -6.04 -9.03
CA LEU A 133 13.92 -6.81 -7.80
C LEU A 133 12.48 -7.28 -7.51
N PRO A 134 12.13 -8.51 -7.88
CA PRO A 134 11.05 -9.24 -7.24
C PRO A 134 11.43 -9.37 -5.75
N GLY A 135 10.75 -8.72 -4.83
CA GLY A 135 11.04 -8.87 -3.41
C GLY A 135 10.92 -7.62 -2.54
N GLY A 136 10.37 -6.52 -3.04
CA GLY A 136 10.21 -5.29 -2.23
C GLY A 136 9.38 -5.52 -0.96
N ILE A 137 8.30 -6.30 -1.06
CA ILE A 137 7.47 -6.71 0.08
C ILE A 137 8.21 -7.75 0.93
N ASP A 138 8.94 -8.67 0.32
CA ASP A 138 9.66 -9.73 1.00
C ASP A 138 10.72 -9.18 1.97
N ARG A 139 11.49 -8.19 1.53
CA ARG A 139 12.50 -7.53 2.38
C ARG A 139 11.90 -6.57 3.41
N PHE A 140 10.69 -6.10 3.18
CA PHE A 140 9.98 -5.31 4.16
C PHE A 140 9.63 -6.16 5.40
N PHE A 141 9.08 -7.35 5.21
CA PHE A 141 8.78 -8.26 6.31
C PHE A 141 10.04 -8.75 7.03
N ASP A 142 11.14 -9.03 6.32
CA ASP A 142 12.39 -9.48 6.93
C ASP A 142 13.12 -8.37 7.73
N ARG A 143 12.99 -7.09 7.33
CA ARG A 143 13.67 -5.98 8.02
C ARG A 143 12.90 -5.44 9.22
N VAL A 144 11.61 -5.62 9.30
CA VAL A 144 10.83 -5.13 10.45
C VAL A 144 11.09 -6.00 11.68
N GLU A 145 11.45 -7.26 11.49
CA GLU A 145 11.91 -8.12 12.60
C GLU A 145 13.22 -7.58 13.24
N THR A 146 14.09 -6.98 12.45
CA THR A 146 15.34 -6.31 12.92
C THR A 146 15.17 -4.82 13.19
N GLY A 147 14.18 -4.16 12.63
CA GLY A 147 14.02 -2.70 12.63
C GLY A 147 13.31 -2.11 13.84
N ALA A 148 12.51 -2.90 14.57
CA ALA A 148 11.83 -2.42 15.80
C ALA A 148 12.84 -1.97 16.87
N GLN A 149 14.03 -2.60 16.90
CA GLN A 149 15.12 -2.20 17.79
C GLN A 149 15.90 -0.97 17.29
N ALA A 150 15.95 -0.73 15.97
CA ALA A 150 16.66 0.38 15.37
C ALA A 150 15.87 1.71 15.44
N VAL A 151 14.54 1.66 15.40
CA VAL A 151 13.68 2.85 15.51
C VAL A 151 13.71 3.42 16.94
N ALA A 152 13.76 2.55 17.95
CA ALA A 152 13.94 2.99 19.34
C ALA A 152 15.31 3.65 19.57
N ALA A 153 16.36 3.23 18.87
CA ALA A 153 17.71 3.81 18.96
C ALA A 153 17.86 5.14 18.18
N ALA A 154 17.11 5.33 17.09
CA ALA A 154 17.15 6.57 16.30
C ALA A 154 16.37 7.72 16.95
N ALA A 155 15.35 7.43 17.74
CA ALA A 155 14.58 8.43 18.49
C ALA A 155 15.37 9.09 19.64
N THR A 156 16.46 8.47 20.08
CA THR A 156 17.30 8.97 21.19
C THR A 156 18.47 9.87 20.77
N ASN A 157 18.74 10.05 19.45
CA ASN A 157 19.94 10.74 18.96
C ASN A 157 19.71 12.04 18.16
N SER A 158 18.55 12.71 18.28
CA SER A 158 18.29 13.97 17.56
C SER A 158 18.34 15.22 18.46
N ASN A 159 19.54 15.60 18.88
CA ASN A 159 19.84 16.95 19.34
C ASN A 159 20.82 17.59 18.35
N ALA A 160 20.32 18.18 17.26
CA ALA A 160 21.07 19.14 16.44
C ALA A 160 20.14 19.99 15.58
N ASP A 161 20.05 21.27 15.93
CA ASP A 161 19.72 22.44 15.11
C ASP A 161 18.51 22.38 14.15
N VAL A 162 17.30 22.49 14.72
CA VAL A 162 16.05 22.61 13.95
C VAL A 162 15.69 24.08 13.61
N SER A 163 16.23 25.06 14.35
CA SER A 163 15.87 26.48 14.17
C SER A 163 16.46 27.13 12.92
N ALA A 164 17.65 26.76 12.49
CA ALA A 164 18.31 27.37 11.33
C ALA A 164 17.75 26.89 9.96
N ARG A 165 17.11 25.71 9.89
CA ARG A 165 16.49 25.21 8.65
C ARG A 165 15.08 25.75 8.42
N GLY A 166 14.34 26.07 9.47
CA GLY A 166 12.99 26.64 9.37
C GLY A 166 12.96 28.03 8.73
N GLU A 167 13.94 28.88 9.03
CA GLU A 167 14.01 30.24 8.47
C GLU A 167 14.49 30.25 7.01
N GLN A 168 15.34 29.32 6.59
CA GLN A 168 15.79 29.20 5.20
C GLN A 168 14.67 28.71 4.27
N VAL A 169 13.78 27.85 4.75
CA VAL A 169 12.61 27.36 3.98
C VAL A 169 11.56 28.47 3.84
N ALA A 170 11.37 29.31 4.85
CA ALA A 170 10.41 30.41 4.80
C ALA A 170 10.83 31.54 3.83
N GLN A 171 12.12 31.83 3.70
CA GLN A 171 12.61 32.88 2.79
C GLN A 171 12.68 32.45 1.32
N MET A 172 12.84 31.14 1.03
CA MET A 172 12.75 30.59 -0.32
C MET A 172 11.30 30.49 -0.85
N SER A 173 10.30 30.61 0.01
CA SER A 173 8.91 30.26 -0.33
C SER A 173 8.10 31.35 -1.02
N GLY A 174 8.48 32.63 -0.98
CA GLY A 174 7.63 33.74 -1.45
C GLY A 174 7.41 33.81 -2.98
N GLY A 175 8.41 33.47 -3.79
CA GLY A 175 8.27 33.46 -5.26
C GLY A 175 8.02 32.05 -5.83
N ILE A 176 8.51 31.04 -5.13
CA ILE A 176 8.35 29.63 -5.52
C ILE A 176 6.93 29.15 -5.21
N ALA A 177 6.30 29.66 -4.14
CA ALA A 177 4.97 29.27 -3.72
C ALA A 177 3.87 29.64 -4.75
N ALA A 178 3.93 30.82 -5.35
CA ALA A 178 2.93 31.25 -6.34
C ALA A 178 3.01 30.42 -7.63
N ASN A 179 4.21 30.12 -8.10
CA ASN A 179 4.44 29.26 -9.28
C ASN A 179 4.06 27.79 -8.98
N ALA A 180 4.35 27.31 -7.79
CA ALA A 180 3.97 25.96 -7.37
C ALA A 180 2.44 25.80 -7.25
N LEU A 181 1.70 26.83 -6.83
CA LEU A 181 0.24 26.80 -6.74
C LEU A 181 -0.42 26.72 -8.12
N GLY A 182 0.03 27.51 -9.10
CA GLY A 182 -0.50 27.45 -10.46
C GLY A 182 -0.21 26.13 -11.17
N TYR A 183 1.03 25.66 -11.10
CA TYR A 183 1.41 24.34 -11.62
C TYR A 183 0.58 23.20 -11.01
N ASN A 184 0.38 23.20 -9.69
CA ASN A 184 -0.43 22.20 -9.01
C ASN A 184 -1.91 22.24 -9.42
N LEU A 185 -2.44 23.41 -9.75
CA LEU A 185 -3.80 23.54 -10.26
C LEU A 185 -3.92 22.86 -11.63
N GLU A 186 -3.00 23.16 -12.55
CA GLU A 186 -2.99 22.57 -13.89
C GLU A 186 -2.81 21.03 -13.82
N LEU A 187 -1.90 20.55 -12.97
CA LEU A 187 -1.69 19.12 -12.74
C LEU A 187 -2.98 18.41 -12.30
N ARG A 188 -3.70 18.95 -11.31
CA ARG A 188 -4.93 18.37 -10.80
C ARG A 188 -6.09 18.46 -11.79
N THR A 189 -6.18 19.56 -12.53
CA THR A 189 -7.17 19.75 -13.57
C THR A 189 -6.97 18.74 -14.69
N LEU A 190 -5.74 18.56 -15.16
CA LEU A 190 -5.37 17.57 -16.16
C LEU A 190 -5.67 16.14 -15.70
N ALA A 191 -5.24 15.81 -14.49
CA ALA A 191 -5.46 14.47 -13.90
C ALA A 191 -6.95 14.16 -13.73
N ARG A 192 -7.76 15.16 -13.35
CA ARG A 192 -9.23 15.02 -13.26
C ARG A 192 -9.85 14.77 -14.63
N GLN A 193 -9.44 15.48 -15.68
CA GLN A 193 -9.94 15.28 -17.05
C GLN A 193 -9.61 13.89 -17.57
N LEU A 194 -8.43 13.38 -17.22
CA LEU A 194 -7.97 12.03 -17.55
C LEU A 194 -8.47 10.95 -16.59
N HIS A 195 -9.21 11.31 -15.56
CA HIS A 195 -9.70 10.40 -14.52
C HIS A 195 -8.59 9.57 -13.82
N VAL A 196 -7.41 10.14 -13.64
CA VAL A 196 -6.25 9.52 -12.99
C VAL A 196 -5.83 10.28 -11.73
N ASP A 197 -5.05 9.63 -10.87
CA ASP A 197 -4.47 10.26 -9.68
C ASP A 197 -3.40 11.29 -10.08
N PRO A 198 -3.52 12.57 -9.67
CA PRO A 198 -2.49 13.58 -9.94
C PRO A 198 -1.15 13.26 -9.30
N TYR A 199 -1.15 12.47 -8.22
CA TYR A 199 0.04 12.04 -7.49
C TYR A 199 0.22 10.51 -7.62
N THR A 200 0.04 10.00 -8.84
CA THR A 200 0.13 8.58 -9.14
C THR A 200 1.48 7.96 -8.76
N SER A 201 1.47 6.70 -8.35
CA SER A 201 2.67 5.90 -8.14
C SER A 201 3.27 5.32 -9.45
N ASN A 202 2.67 5.60 -10.61
CA ASN A 202 3.20 5.23 -11.91
C ASN A 202 4.17 6.30 -12.42
N PRO A 203 5.48 6.04 -12.49
CA PRO A 203 6.47 7.05 -12.86
C PRO A 203 6.29 7.58 -14.27
N VAL A 204 5.80 6.75 -15.20
CA VAL A 204 5.56 7.16 -16.59
C VAL A 204 4.41 8.16 -16.66
N LEU A 205 3.27 7.84 -16.00
CA LEU A 205 2.13 8.74 -15.94
C LEU A 205 2.47 10.02 -15.17
N ALA A 206 3.13 9.91 -14.02
CA ALA A 206 3.55 11.06 -13.22
C ALA A 206 4.40 12.04 -14.02
N LYS A 207 5.39 11.53 -14.78
CA LYS A 207 6.22 12.37 -15.65
C LYS A 207 5.41 13.06 -16.73
N LYS A 208 4.53 12.35 -17.44
CA LYS A 208 3.71 12.92 -18.50
C LYS A 208 2.75 13.99 -17.99
N LEU A 209 2.08 13.73 -16.87
CA LEU A 209 1.22 14.72 -16.22
C LEU A 209 2.01 15.98 -15.83
N ALA A 210 3.23 15.81 -15.30
CA ALA A 210 4.10 16.92 -14.94
C ALA A 210 4.52 17.74 -16.17
N ASP A 211 4.95 17.10 -17.25
CA ASP A 211 5.37 17.75 -18.48
C ASP A 211 4.22 18.58 -19.08
N PHE A 212 3.00 18.02 -19.14
CA PHE A 212 1.82 18.73 -19.65
C PHE A 212 1.37 19.88 -18.75
N ALA A 213 1.33 19.68 -17.44
CA ALA A 213 0.99 20.74 -16.49
C ALA A 213 1.97 21.90 -16.55
N GLN A 214 3.26 21.61 -16.77
CA GLN A 214 4.28 22.65 -16.97
C GLN A 214 4.06 23.45 -18.24
N VAL A 215 3.75 22.78 -19.35
CA VAL A 215 3.45 23.45 -20.63
C VAL A 215 2.19 24.33 -20.52
N ALA A 216 1.13 23.82 -19.89
CA ALA A 216 -0.09 24.57 -19.65
C ALA A 216 0.16 25.80 -18.78
N PHE A 217 0.88 25.64 -17.69
CA PHE A 217 1.18 26.71 -16.76
C PHE A 217 2.08 27.80 -17.37
N VAL A 218 3.22 27.44 -17.97
CA VAL A 218 4.20 28.39 -18.53
C VAL A 218 3.69 28.99 -19.84
N GLY A 219 3.03 28.19 -20.66
CA GLY A 219 2.44 28.63 -21.93
C GLY A 219 1.14 29.43 -21.78
N HIS A 220 0.59 29.56 -20.58
CA HIS A 220 -0.73 30.14 -20.32
C HIS A 220 -1.83 29.52 -21.21
N VAL A 221 -1.71 28.23 -21.49
CA VAL A 221 -2.64 27.45 -22.30
C VAL A 221 -3.51 26.62 -21.38
N ALA A 222 -4.82 26.73 -21.52
CA ALA A 222 -5.73 25.92 -20.73
C ALA A 222 -5.52 24.43 -21.01
N THR A 223 -5.45 23.59 -19.97
CA THR A 223 -5.23 22.13 -20.10
C THR A 223 -6.22 21.44 -21.03
N ASN A 224 -7.47 21.89 -21.06
CA ASN A 224 -8.50 21.37 -21.97
C ASN A 224 -8.21 21.67 -23.45
N ALA A 225 -7.40 22.68 -23.76
CA ALA A 225 -6.95 22.95 -25.11
C ALA A 225 -5.77 22.06 -25.54
N LEU A 226 -5.07 21.47 -24.60
CA LEU A 226 -3.95 20.56 -24.85
C LEU A 226 -4.41 19.09 -25.02
N ILE A 227 -5.60 18.74 -24.54
CA ILE A 227 -6.15 17.38 -24.64
C ILE A 227 -7.15 17.34 -25.80
N SER A 228 -6.83 16.57 -26.82
CA SER A 228 -7.62 16.49 -28.06
C SER A 228 -8.77 15.49 -28.01
N VAL A 229 -8.73 14.51 -27.15
CA VAL A 229 -9.72 13.41 -27.08
C VAL A 229 -10.10 13.12 -25.63
N ALA A 230 -11.39 12.89 -25.39
CA ALA A 230 -11.87 12.45 -24.08
C ALA A 230 -11.46 11.00 -23.79
N VAL A 231 -10.82 10.78 -22.66
CA VAL A 231 -10.49 9.45 -22.18
C VAL A 231 -11.73 8.80 -21.56
N PRO A 232 -12.09 7.55 -21.90
CA PRO A 232 -13.26 6.89 -21.31
C PRO A 232 -13.17 6.83 -19.78
N ALA A 233 -14.25 7.21 -19.11
CA ALA A 233 -14.32 7.33 -17.64
C ALA A 233 -14.50 5.96 -16.95
N SER A 234 -13.73 4.94 -17.30
CA SER A 234 -13.89 3.58 -16.77
C SER A 234 -12.84 3.18 -15.73
N PHE A 235 -12.22 4.15 -15.01
CA PHE A 235 -11.06 3.87 -14.18
C PHE A 235 -11.40 3.67 -12.70
N ALA A 236 -11.01 2.51 -12.18
CA ALA A 236 -11.00 2.24 -10.74
C ALA A 236 -9.81 2.96 -10.10
N ILE A 237 -10.02 4.16 -9.57
CA ILE A 237 -9.03 4.80 -8.71
C ILE A 237 -8.97 4.02 -7.40
N THR A 238 -7.78 3.75 -6.92
CA THR A 238 -7.56 3.00 -5.68
C THR A 238 -7.93 3.76 -4.41
N ALA A 239 -8.08 5.08 -4.49
CA ALA A 239 -8.56 5.92 -3.39
C ALA A 239 -10.09 5.77 -3.18
N THR A 240 -10.56 6.00 -1.97
CA THR A 240 -12.00 6.16 -1.72
C THR A 240 -12.54 7.35 -2.53
N ASN A 241 -13.83 7.36 -2.83
CA ASN A 241 -14.42 8.52 -3.56
C ASN A 241 -14.16 9.84 -2.83
N ILE A 242 -14.25 9.83 -1.49
CA ILE A 242 -13.99 11.01 -0.64
C ILE A 242 -12.53 11.45 -0.78
N THR A 243 -11.57 10.54 -0.66
CA THR A 243 -10.14 10.87 -0.79
C THR A 243 -9.82 11.35 -2.21
N ARG A 244 -10.42 10.76 -3.23
CA ARG A 244 -10.25 11.17 -4.62
C ARG A 244 -10.70 12.61 -4.84
N ASP A 245 -11.92 12.95 -4.42
CA ASP A 245 -12.46 14.28 -4.60
C ASP A 245 -11.64 15.30 -3.80
N LEU A 246 -11.24 14.97 -2.58
CA LEU A 246 -10.35 15.79 -1.75
C LEU A 246 -9.01 16.07 -2.47
N VAL A 247 -8.37 15.05 -3.05
CA VAL A 247 -7.08 15.16 -3.76
C VAL A 247 -7.20 16.04 -5.00
N TYR A 248 -8.32 15.97 -5.73
CA TYR A 248 -8.54 16.83 -6.89
C TYR A 248 -8.81 18.29 -6.51
N ASP A 249 -9.55 18.52 -5.42
CA ASP A 249 -10.04 19.86 -5.06
C ASP A 249 -9.05 20.65 -4.20
N THR A 250 -8.17 19.96 -3.46
CA THR A 250 -7.29 20.60 -2.49
C THR A 250 -5.86 20.74 -3.01
N PRO A 251 -5.23 21.93 -2.90
CA PRO A 251 -3.82 22.12 -3.21
C PRO A 251 -2.91 21.17 -2.43
N ALA A 252 -1.78 20.75 -3.02
CA ALA A 252 -0.85 19.82 -2.39
C ALA A 252 -0.37 20.28 -1.02
N ALA A 253 -0.05 21.58 -0.88
CA ALA A 253 0.40 22.16 0.38
C ALA A 253 -0.69 22.05 1.46
N ASP A 254 -1.94 22.33 1.11
CA ASP A 254 -3.07 22.26 2.03
C ASP A 254 -3.38 20.82 2.43
N LEU A 255 -3.25 19.85 1.51
CA LEU A 255 -3.35 18.42 1.82
C LEU A 255 -2.29 17.99 2.83
N ILE A 256 -1.04 18.46 2.68
CA ILE A 256 0.04 18.17 3.62
C ILE A 256 -0.28 18.73 4.99
N VAL A 257 -0.74 19.99 5.07
CA VAL A 257 -1.16 20.62 6.32
C VAL A 257 -2.33 19.87 6.95
N GLN A 258 -3.35 19.53 6.19
CA GLN A 258 -4.51 18.80 6.66
C GLN A 258 -4.12 17.40 7.19
N ASN A 259 -3.30 16.66 6.45
CA ASN A 259 -2.80 15.36 6.90
C ASN A 259 -1.99 15.48 8.20
N THR A 260 -1.15 16.52 8.32
CA THR A 260 -0.40 16.81 9.55
C THR A 260 -1.33 17.07 10.73
N THR A 261 -2.29 17.98 10.57
CA THR A 261 -3.27 18.32 11.59
C THR A 261 -4.08 17.10 12.05
N ASN A 262 -4.50 16.27 11.08
CA ASN A 262 -5.25 15.04 11.35
C ASN A 262 -4.42 14.03 12.15
N LEU A 263 -3.15 13.86 11.82
CA LEU A 263 -2.23 12.98 12.58
C LEU A 263 -1.95 13.53 13.99
N GLN A 264 -1.76 14.84 14.13
CA GLN A 264 -1.60 15.49 15.45
C GLN A 264 -2.84 15.28 16.32
N ALA A 265 -4.04 15.40 15.75
CA ALA A 265 -5.31 15.14 16.46
C ALA A 265 -5.44 13.68 16.95
N LEU A 266 -4.76 12.73 16.29
CA LEU A 266 -4.65 11.33 16.74
C LEU A 266 -3.52 11.12 17.78
N GLY A 267 -2.84 12.17 18.21
CA GLY A 267 -1.76 12.11 19.20
C GLY A 267 -0.42 11.62 18.64
N ILE A 268 -0.24 11.65 17.33
CA ILE A 268 1.03 11.29 16.68
C ILE A 268 2.03 12.43 16.86
N THR A 269 3.26 12.11 17.24
CA THR A 269 4.30 13.11 17.46
C THR A 269 4.78 13.75 16.15
N ASP A 270 5.25 15.00 16.21
CA ASP A 270 5.74 15.74 15.04
C ASP A 270 6.91 15.02 14.34
N ASP A 271 7.78 14.34 15.10
CA ASP A 271 8.88 13.57 14.53
C ASP A 271 8.39 12.36 13.74
N ALA A 272 7.39 11.63 14.24
CA ALA A 272 6.79 10.52 13.54
C ALA A 272 6.04 10.99 12.29
N ILE A 273 5.32 12.11 12.36
CA ILE A 273 4.64 12.73 11.22
C ILE A 273 5.66 13.13 10.15
N ARG A 274 6.76 13.77 10.54
CA ARG A 274 7.83 14.18 9.62
C ARG A 274 8.47 12.97 8.93
N ALA A 275 8.79 11.94 9.69
CA ALA A 275 9.34 10.69 9.14
C ALA A 275 8.38 10.03 8.13
N PHE A 276 7.08 9.96 8.45
CA PHE A 276 6.06 9.45 7.54
C PHE A 276 5.91 10.30 6.28
N GLN A 277 5.90 11.62 6.41
CA GLN A 277 5.82 12.51 5.25
C GLN A 277 7.02 12.40 4.30
N GLN A 278 8.18 11.98 4.81
CA GLN A 278 9.40 11.76 4.02
C GLN A 278 9.52 10.33 3.49
N ALA A 279 8.60 9.42 3.85
CA ALA A 279 8.65 8.04 3.42
C ALA A 279 8.50 7.93 1.88
N PRO A 280 9.50 7.39 1.14
CA PRO A 280 9.46 7.36 -0.32
C PRO A 280 8.42 6.36 -0.86
N GLY A 281 7.93 5.46 -0.03
CA GLY A 281 6.89 4.49 -0.41
C GLY A 281 5.48 5.09 -0.53
N PHE A 282 5.29 6.37 -0.20
CA PHE A 282 3.98 7.00 -0.24
C PHE A 282 3.93 8.18 -1.19
N THR A 283 2.99 8.19 -2.10
CA THR A 283 2.57 9.41 -2.81
C THR A 283 1.69 10.28 -1.93
N LEU A 284 1.41 11.53 -2.32
CA LEU A 284 0.54 12.40 -1.54
C LEU A 284 -0.89 11.84 -1.43
N SER A 285 -1.45 11.28 -2.50
CA SER A 285 -2.75 10.61 -2.47
C SER A 285 -2.76 9.43 -1.51
N MET A 286 -1.72 8.60 -1.53
CA MET A 286 -1.60 7.46 -0.62
C MET A 286 -1.47 7.91 0.85
N ARG A 287 -0.76 9.02 1.13
CA ARG A 287 -0.68 9.59 2.48
C ARG A 287 -2.04 10.07 2.96
N THR A 288 -2.77 10.79 2.11
CA THR A 288 -4.12 11.28 2.44
C THR A 288 -5.08 10.12 2.74
N ASP A 289 -5.03 9.07 1.95
CA ASP A 289 -5.84 7.87 2.11
C ASP A 289 -5.48 7.07 3.39
N PHE A 290 -4.19 6.98 3.68
CA PHE A 290 -3.68 6.37 4.91
C PHE A 290 -4.17 7.13 6.15
N VAL A 291 -4.09 8.47 6.13
CA VAL A 291 -4.54 9.33 7.23
C VAL A 291 -6.06 9.25 7.41
N ASP A 292 -6.84 9.27 6.32
CA ASP A 292 -8.29 9.08 6.35
C ASP A 292 -8.67 7.74 7.00
N ALA A 293 -7.97 6.66 6.64
CA ALA A 293 -8.20 5.35 7.24
C ALA A 293 -7.86 5.32 8.74
N LEU A 294 -6.77 5.97 9.16
CA LEU A 294 -6.43 6.10 10.59
C LEU A 294 -7.47 6.91 11.37
N GLN A 295 -7.99 7.99 10.79
CA GLN A 295 -9.05 8.78 11.43
C GLN A 295 -10.32 7.95 11.65
N LYS A 296 -10.70 7.08 10.72
CA LYS A 296 -11.82 6.15 10.88
C LYS A 296 -11.58 5.11 11.99
N LEU A 297 -10.34 4.93 12.41
CA LEU A 297 -9.92 4.11 13.54
C LEU A 297 -9.61 4.95 14.80
N ALA A 298 -10.11 6.19 14.88
CA ALA A 298 -9.91 7.05 16.04
C ALA A 298 -10.40 6.34 17.33
N GLY A 299 -9.61 6.48 18.40
CA GLY A 299 -9.86 5.79 19.67
C GLY A 299 -9.27 4.38 19.78
N VAL A 300 -8.81 3.77 18.68
CA VAL A 300 -8.04 2.52 18.72
C VAL A 300 -6.60 2.85 19.12
N THR A 301 -6.05 2.13 20.11
CA THR A 301 -4.68 2.38 20.57
C THR A 301 -3.63 1.86 19.58
N GLY A 302 -2.37 2.34 19.66
CA GLY A 302 -1.25 1.86 18.85
C GLY A 302 -1.15 2.47 17.45
N GLN A 303 -1.88 3.53 17.14
CA GLN A 303 -1.79 4.21 15.83
C GLN A 303 -0.38 4.78 15.58
N SER A 304 0.33 5.22 16.62
CA SER A 304 1.71 5.72 16.51
C SER A 304 2.66 4.65 15.96
N ASP A 305 2.50 3.38 16.36
CA ASP A 305 3.31 2.27 15.85
C ASP A 305 3.04 2.01 14.37
N VAL A 306 1.79 2.17 13.95
CA VAL A 306 1.39 2.02 12.55
C VAL A 306 1.97 3.14 11.68
N VAL A 307 1.99 4.39 12.16
CA VAL A 307 2.63 5.52 11.49
C VAL A 307 4.15 5.32 11.42
N ALA A 308 4.77 4.85 12.51
CA ALA A 308 6.20 4.52 12.53
C ALA A 308 6.54 3.41 11.52
N LEU A 309 5.72 2.36 11.42
CA LEU A 309 5.85 1.33 10.41
C LEU A 309 5.74 1.93 8.99
N ALA A 310 4.74 2.78 8.74
CA ALA A 310 4.53 3.43 7.45
C ALA A 310 5.74 4.30 7.05
N ALA A 311 6.37 4.97 8.00
CA ALA A 311 7.59 5.76 7.76
C ALA A 311 8.77 4.92 7.24
N THR A 312 8.76 3.60 7.41
CA THR A 312 9.81 2.69 6.89
C THR A 312 9.59 2.25 5.45
N ALA A 313 8.43 2.53 4.85
CA ALA A 313 8.10 2.11 3.50
C ALA A 313 9.02 2.77 2.46
N LYS A 314 9.65 1.96 1.60
CA LYS A 314 10.62 2.39 0.58
C LYS A 314 10.09 2.35 -0.84
N THR A 315 9.05 1.55 -1.09
CA THR A 315 8.45 1.36 -2.42
C THR A 315 6.95 1.64 -2.40
N ALA A 316 6.40 2.02 -3.55
CA ALA A 316 4.97 2.25 -3.68
C ALA A 316 4.12 1.02 -3.33
N ASP A 317 4.62 -0.19 -3.62
CA ASP A 317 3.92 -1.42 -3.25
C ASP A 317 3.81 -1.60 -1.74
N GLN A 318 4.85 -1.21 -0.98
CA GLN A 318 4.80 -1.21 0.49
C GLN A 318 3.79 -0.20 1.03
N GLY A 319 3.77 1.02 0.47
CA GLY A 319 2.78 2.03 0.82
C GLY A 319 1.35 1.60 0.50
N LEU A 320 1.12 1.06 -0.71
CA LEU A 320 -0.18 0.52 -1.13
C LEU A 320 -0.63 -0.63 -0.23
N PHE A 321 0.30 -1.52 0.15
CA PHE A 321 -0.01 -2.60 1.08
C PHE A 321 -0.53 -2.04 2.43
N LEU A 322 0.14 -1.05 3.00
CA LEU A 322 -0.26 -0.47 4.28
C LEU A 322 -1.59 0.29 4.19
N VAL A 323 -1.82 1.06 3.13
CA VAL A 323 -3.11 1.72 2.88
C VAL A 323 -4.25 0.69 2.80
N ARG A 324 -4.06 -0.37 2.02
CA ARG A 324 -5.05 -1.44 1.86
C ARG A 324 -5.28 -2.21 3.15
N ALA A 325 -4.22 -2.46 3.94
CA ALA A 325 -4.33 -3.09 5.24
C ALA A 325 -5.19 -2.25 6.20
N LEU A 326 -4.96 -0.94 6.27
CA LEU A 326 -5.80 -0.05 7.09
C LEU A 326 -7.27 -0.04 6.64
N ARG A 327 -7.53 -0.04 5.35
CA ARG A 327 -8.92 -0.13 4.84
C ARG A 327 -9.59 -1.44 5.24
N MET A 328 -8.86 -2.56 5.24
CA MET A 328 -9.38 -3.84 5.73
C MET A 328 -9.67 -3.79 7.23
N LEU A 329 -8.87 -3.06 8.04
CA LEU A 329 -9.14 -2.81 9.45
C LEU A 329 -10.40 -1.99 9.67
N VAL A 330 -10.57 -0.89 8.92
CA VAL A 330 -11.79 -0.08 8.96
C VAL A 330 -13.00 -0.95 8.65
N ARG A 331 -12.91 -1.80 7.64
CA ARG A 331 -13.98 -2.71 7.27
C ARG A 331 -14.25 -3.76 8.35
N TYR A 332 -13.21 -4.33 8.94
CA TYR A 332 -13.39 -5.28 10.06
C TYR A 332 -14.15 -4.62 11.21
N GLN A 333 -13.78 -3.38 11.58
CA GLN A 333 -14.45 -2.63 12.62
C GLN A 333 -15.93 -2.38 12.31
N GLN A 334 -16.26 -2.18 11.05
CA GLN A 334 -17.66 -1.97 10.61
C GLN A 334 -18.48 -3.27 10.55
N ASP A 335 -17.88 -4.35 10.03
CA ASP A 335 -18.60 -5.57 9.66
C ASP A 335 -18.60 -6.63 10.78
N VAL A 336 -17.61 -6.59 11.69
CA VAL A 336 -17.37 -7.69 12.65
C VAL A 336 -17.38 -7.23 14.10
N ALA A 337 -16.42 -6.41 14.52
CA ALA A 337 -16.31 -5.97 15.90
C ALA A 337 -15.47 -4.68 16.03
N PRO A 338 -15.73 -3.83 17.03
CA PRO A 338 -14.88 -2.69 17.34
C PRO A 338 -13.44 -3.13 17.63
N LEU A 339 -12.47 -2.41 17.06
CA LEU A 339 -11.05 -2.62 17.34
C LEU A 339 -10.65 -1.92 18.64
N ALA A 340 -9.78 -2.57 19.42
CA ALA A 340 -9.25 -2.04 20.68
C ALA A 340 -7.82 -1.55 20.52
N ALA A 341 -6.98 -2.30 19.79
CA ALA A 341 -5.56 -1.98 19.64
C ALA A 341 -5.01 -2.36 18.28
N LEU A 342 -4.06 -1.58 17.80
CA LEU A 342 -3.20 -1.87 16.65
C LEU A 342 -1.78 -2.13 17.14
N THR A 343 -1.08 -3.03 16.48
CA THR A 343 0.35 -3.29 16.70
C THR A 343 1.06 -3.45 15.36
N ALA A 344 2.29 -2.95 15.27
CA ALA A 344 3.16 -3.09 14.11
C ALA A 344 4.19 -4.20 14.38
N ARG A 345 3.94 -5.40 13.86
CA ARG A 345 4.80 -6.58 14.06
C ARG A 345 5.17 -7.24 12.73
N GLY A 346 5.88 -6.48 11.87
CA GLY A 346 6.16 -6.89 10.50
C GLY A 346 5.02 -6.62 9.52
N THR A 347 3.82 -6.48 10.03
CA THR A 347 2.62 -5.97 9.37
C THR A 347 1.75 -5.29 10.43
N VAL A 348 0.66 -4.66 10.02
CA VAL A 348 -0.32 -4.15 10.97
C VAL A 348 -1.18 -5.32 11.45
N ILE A 349 -1.34 -5.44 12.75
CA ILE A 349 -2.15 -6.45 13.42
C ILE A 349 -3.10 -5.73 14.35
N ALA A 350 -4.35 -6.16 14.42
CA ALA A 350 -5.33 -5.59 15.31
C ALA A 350 -5.80 -6.61 16.36
N THR A 351 -6.16 -6.11 17.53
CA THR A 351 -6.94 -6.85 18.53
C THR A 351 -8.28 -6.15 18.67
N ASP A 352 -9.37 -6.89 18.60
CA ASP A 352 -10.70 -6.35 18.79
C ASP A 352 -11.10 -6.27 20.27
N ALA A 353 -12.25 -5.69 20.56
CA ALA A 353 -12.75 -5.52 21.91
C ALA A 353 -13.03 -6.85 22.65
N ASN A 354 -13.13 -7.97 21.94
CA ASN A 354 -13.31 -9.30 22.48
C ASN A 354 -11.99 -10.04 22.73
N GLY A 355 -10.85 -9.40 22.40
CA GLY A 355 -9.52 -10.01 22.48
C GLY A 355 -9.18 -10.92 21.30
N ALA A 356 -9.97 -10.94 20.23
CA ALA A 356 -9.65 -11.66 19.01
C ALA A 356 -8.58 -10.91 18.20
N LEU A 357 -7.64 -11.66 17.65
CA LEU A 357 -6.55 -11.12 16.82
C LEU A 357 -6.96 -11.15 15.35
N PHE A 358 -6.77 -10.03 14.68
CA PHE A 358 -7.07 -9.84 13.26
C PHE A 358 -5.83 -9.39 12.48
N VAL A 359 -5.53 -10.08 11.39
CA VAL A 359 -4.46 -9.76 10.44
C VAL A 359 -5.06 -9.35 9.11
N PRO A 360 -4.99 -8.07 8.72
CA PRO A 360 -5.31 -7.63 7.38
C PRO A 360 -4.13 -7.97 6.44
N ALA A 361 -4.37 -8.84 5.48
CA ALA A 361 -3.38 -9.28 4.50
C ALA A 361 -3.85 -8.96 3.08
N PRO A 362 -3.64 -7.73 2.57
CA PRO A 362 -4.02 -7.34 1.21
C PRO A 362 -3.09 -7.96 0.17
N VAL A 363 -3.07 -9.29 0.12
CA VAL A 363 -2.30 -10.13 -0.79
C VAL A 363 -3.25 -11.03 -1.57
N ASP A 364 -2.87 -11.40 -2.80
CA ASP A 364 -3.81 -12.04 -3.72
C ASP A 364 -3.58 -13.53 -3.96
N TYR A 365 -2.38 -14.06 -3.63
CA TYR A 365 -2.12 -15.50 -3.78
C TYR A 365 -1.08 -16.02 -2.79
N VAL A 366 -1.55 -16.65 -1.71
CA VAL A 366 -0.70 -17.15 -0.63
C VAL A 366 -0.39 -18.64 -0.80
N SER A 367 0.90 -18.98 -0.86
CA SER A 367 1.40 -20.37 -0.84
C SER A 367 2.06 -20.66 0.51
N TRP A 368 2.06 -21.94 0.92
CA TRP A 368 2.71 -22.38 2.20
C TRP A 368 4.24 -22.40 2.08
N THR A 369 4.82 -21.22 1.94
CA THR A 369 6.28 -21.04 1.93
C THR A 369 6.84 -21.00 3.35
N GLU A 370 8.16 -21.13 3.48
CA GLU A 370 8.84 -21.01 4.78
C GLU A 370 8.48 -19.71 5.52
N ARG A 371 8.42 -18.59 4.81
CA ARG A 371 8.05 -17.28 5.37
C ARG A 371 6.61 -17.28 5.88
N VAL A 372 5.67 -17.80 5.10
CA VAL A 372 4.25 -17.88 5.49
C VAL A 372 4.07 -18.83 6.68
N SER A 373 4.77 -19.97 6.68
CA SER A 373 4.77 -20.92 7.78
C SER A 373 5.31 -20.30 9.08
N ARG A 374 6.46 -19.60 9.00
CA ARG A 374 7.02 -18.89 10.17
C ARG A 374 6.05 -17.81 10.70
N PHE A 375 5.41 -17.05 9.81
CA PHE A 375 4.43 -16.06 10.24
C PHE A 375 3.24 -16.70 10.96
N ALA A 376 2.64 -17.77 10.40
CA ALA A 376 1.47 -18.43 10.96
C ALA A 376 1.73 -19.08 12.34
N GLN A 377 2.99 -19.43 12.62
CA GLN A 377 3.43 -20.11 13.85
C GLN A 377 4.04 -19.16 14.90
N ARG A 378 3.99 -17.84 14.68
CA ARG A 378 4.57 -16.87 15.63
C ARG A 378 3.92 -16.94 16.99
N ASP A 379 4.75 -17.07 18.03
CA ASP A 379 4.30 -17.15 19.43
C ASP A 379 3.68 -15.85 19.95
N ASP A 380 4.06 -14.70 19.36
CA ASP A 380 3.50 -13.40 19.72
C ASP A 380 2.13 -13.11 19.08
N LEU A 381 1.63 -14.02 18.22
CA LEU A 381 0.30 -13.95 17.59
C LEU A 381 -0.69 -14.93 18.24
N VAL A 382 -0.54 -15.20 19.53
CA VAL A 382 -1.46 -16.08 20.26
C VAL A 382 -2.64 -15.27 20.79
N ALA A 383 -3.85 -15.72 20.46
CA ALA A 383 -5.12 -15.16 20.95
C ALA A 383 -6.18 -16.27 20.98
N PRO A 384 -7.27 -16.09 21.77
CA PRO A 384 -8.38 -17.06 21.81
C PRO A 384 -8.99 -17.32 20.44
N GLN A 385 -9.06 -16.30 19.61
CA GLN A 385 -9.48 -16.36 18.22
C GLN A 385 -8.50 -15.58 17.36
N ARG A 386 -8.13 -16.15 16.21
CA ARG A 386 -7.21 -15.53 15.24
C ARG A 386 -7.83 -15.58 13.86
N SER A 387 -7.84 -14.46 13.18
CA SER A 387 -8.35 -14.38 11.82
C SER A 387 -7.38 -13.66 10.89
N VAL A 388 -7.32 -14.12 9.66
CA VAL A 388 -6.59 -13.47 8.56
C VAL A 388 -7.53 -13.26 7.37
N TRP A 389 -7.59 -12.04 6.87
CA TRP A 389 -8.33 -11.72 5.66
C TRP A 389 -7.38 -11.43 4.54
N LEU A 390 -7.65 -12.03 3.37
CA LEU A 390 -6.88 -11.87 2.15
C LEU A 390 -7.72 -11.16 1.10
N SER A 391 -7.11 -10.30 0.30
CA SER A 391 -7.78 -9.75 -0.90
C SER A 391 -7.98 -10.82 -1.98
N GLY A 392 -7.13 -11.84 -2.03
CA GLY A 392 -7.22 -12.96 -2.95
C GLY A 392 -7.49 -14.30 -2.27
N ARG A 393 -6.66 -15.29 -2.53
CA ARG A 393 -6.84 -16.68 -2.07
C ARG A 393 -5.54 -17.30 -1.55
N MET A 394 -5.68 -18.41 -0.84
CA MET A 394 -4.58 -19.29 -0.48
C MET A 394 -4.57 -20.53 -1.36
N THR A 395 -3.42 -21.20 -1.46
CA THR A 395 -3.39 -22.58 -1.93
C THR A 395 -4.19 -23.46 -0.96
N PRO A 396 -4.76 -24.59 -1.42
CA PRO A 396 -5.46 -25.51 -0.52
C PRO A 396 -4.61 -25.94 0.66
N ARG A 397 -3.30 -26.11 0.44
CA ARG A 397 -2.34 -26.46 1.48
C ARG A 397 -2.15 -25.31 2.48
N ALA A 398 -1.84 -24.10 2.02
CA ALA A 398 -1.68 -22.97 2.93
C ALA A 398 -2.91 -22.77 3.80
N LYS A 399 -4.10 -22.89 3.22
CA LYS A 399 -5.36 -22.77 3.96
C LYS A 399 -5.50 -23.85 5.04
N ALA A 400 -5.25 -25.12 4.69
CA ALA A 400 -5.33 -26.23 5.64
C ALA A 400 -4.34 -26.08 6.80
N GLU A 401 -3.12 -25.60 6.52
CA GLU A 401 -2.11 -25.36 7.55
C GLU A 401 -2.48 -24.18 8.48
N PHE A 402 -3.01 -23.08 7.93
CA PHE A 402 -3.54 -21.99 8.75
C PHE A 402 -4.67 -22.47 9.67
N GLU A 403 -5.63 -23.21 9.12
CA GLU A 403 -6.76 -23.77 9.89
C GLU A 403 -6.28 -24.76 10.96
N ALA A 404 -5.31 -25.62 10.65
CA ALA A 404 -4.71 -26.55 11.61
C ALA A 404 -3.98 -25.84 12.76
N LEU A 405 -3.42 -24.65 12.48
CA LEU A 405 -2.81 -23.78 13.49
C LEU A 405 -3.84 -22.93 14.24
N GLY A 406 -5.15 -23.09 13.99
CA GLY A 406 -6.23 -22.37 14.67
C GLY A 406 -6.52 -20.98 14.13
N TRP A 407 -6.14 -20.68 12.87
CA TRP A 407 -6.52 -19.46 12.19
C TRP A 407 -7.85 -19.62 11.45
N SER A 408 -8.70 -18.62 11.53
CA SER A 408 -9.84 -18.45 10.63
C SER A 408 -9.39 -17.67 9.39
N VAL A 409 -9.62 -18.22 8.20
CA VAL A 409 -9.19 -17.62 6.93
C VAL A 409 -10.40 -17.07 6.17
N ARG A 410 -10.38 -15.78 5.83
CA ARG A 410 -11.35 -15.17 4.91
C ARG A 410 -10.65 -14.76 3.63
N GLU A 411 -10.99 -15.43 2.54
CA GLU A 411 -10.50 -15.15 1.21
C GLU A 411 -11.38 -14.13 0.50
N ARG A 412 -10.84 -13.44 -0.51
CA ARG A 412 -11.53 -12.44 -1.34
C ARG A 412 -12.19 -11.33 -0.53
N ALA A 413 -11.60 -11.00 0.60
CA ALA A 413 -11.99 -9.85 1.38
C ALA A 413 -11.44 -8.60 0.67
N THR A 414 -12.31 -7.83 0.01
CA THR A 414 -11.87 -6.65 -0.72
C THR A 414 -11.41 -5.56 0.25
N SER A 415 -10.35 -4.84 -0.13
CA SER A 415 -9.93 -3.62 0.56
C SER A 415 -10.78 -2.39 0.15
N ARG A 416 -11.70 -2.58 -0.79
CA ARG A 416 -12.63 -1.53 -1.22
C ARG A 416 -13.71 -1.31 -0.17
N PRO A 417 -14.01 -0.03 0.15
CA PRO A 417 -15.13 0.30 1.03
C PRO A 417 -16.46 -0.06 0.41
#